data_7c51e3667e96724de3151acc51a8f999
#
_entry.id   7c51e3667e96724de3151acc51a8f999
#
_cell.length_a   1.000
_cell.length_b   1.000
_cell.length_c   1.000
_cell.angle_alpha   90.00
_cell.angle_beta   90.00
_cell.angle_gamma   90.00
#
_symmetry.space_group_name_H-M   'P 1'
#
loop_
_entity.id
_entity.type
_entity.pdbx_description
1 polymer ?
#
loop_
_entity_poly.entity_id
_entity_poly.type
_entity_poly.pdbx_seq_one_letter_code
_entity_poly.pdbx_strand_id
1 'polypeptide(L)'
;MQAYRSWLAQERGLAFDADYQALWHWSVTELDAFWQSIWDYFELQSPTPHTAVLADDRMPGAVWFPGAQVNYARQVLRHADAAHAAGQPALVSHNEQSLAEGRAAAEMSWPELRRQVAALALHLQDQGVGRGDRVAAYLPNVPAAVVALLATASLGAVWSVCAPDMGTDAVLDRFRQIEPKVLIACNGVVYACLLYTSDAADDSLR
;
A
#
# COMPACT_ATOMS: atom_id res chain seq x y z
N MET A 1 3.65 -15.90 9.51
CA MET A 1 4.84 -16.23 10.32
C MET A 1 5.17 -17.73 10.29
N GLN A 2 4.23 -18.63 10.66
CA GLN A 2 4.48 -20.09 10.66
C GLN A 2 4.89 -20.63 9.29
N ALA A 3 4.17 -20.29 8.21
CA ALA A 3 4.49 -20.72 6.85
C ALA A 3 5.91 -20.29 6.41
N TYR A 4 6.30 -19.06 6.74
CA TYR A 4 7.65 -18.57 6.44
C TYR A 4 8.74 -19.34 7.20
N ARG A 5 8.53 -19.64 8.48
CA ARG A 5 9.47 -20.45 9.26
C ARG A 5 9.60 -21.87 8.72
N SER A 6 8.48 -22.51 8.33
CA SER A 6 8.51 -23.82 7.68
C SER A 6 9.28 -23.78 6.36
N TRP A 7 9.09 -22.74 5.57
CA TRP A 7 9.83 -22.51 4.33
C TRP A 7 11.35 -22.34 4.58
N LEU A 8 11.72 -21.52 5.60
CA LEU A 8 13.13 -21.35 5.97
C LEU A 8 13.79 -22.68 6.36
N ALA A 9 13.09 -23.53 7.11
CA ALA A 9 13.61 -24.84 7.49
C ALA A 9 13.77 -25.76 6.27
N GLN A 10 12.84 -25.76 5.33
CA GLN A 10 12.85 -26.61 4.15
C GLN A 10 13.85 -26.13 3.08
N GLU A 11 13.82 -24.84 2.76
CA GLU A 11 14.58 -24.30 1.62
C GLU A 11 15.96 -23.76 2.01
N ARG A 12 16.17 -23.42 3.28
CA ARG A 12 17.41 -22.80 3.77
C ARG A 12 18.11 -23.60 4.88
N GLY A 13 17.48 -24.68 5.37
CA GLY A 13 18.01 -25.44 6.51
C GLY A 13 18.05 -24.66 7.83
N LEU A 14 17.31 -23.55 7.92
CA LEU A 14 17.25 -22.66 9.08
C LEU A 14 16.00 -22.97 9.92
N ALA A 15 16.18 -23.75 10.98
CA ALA A 15 15.11 -24.09 11.90
C ALA A 15 15.09 -23.07 13.07
N PHE A 16 14.05 -22.26 13.11
CA PHE A 16 13.72 -21.43 14.27
C PHE A 16 12.53 -22.08 14.97
N ASP A 17 12.75 -22.75 16.05
CA ASP A 17 11.68 -23.39 16.85
C ASP A 17 10.57 -22.39 17.21
N ALA A 18 9.66 -22.65 18.12
CA ALA A 18 8.60 -21.72 18.47
C ALA A 18 9.10 -20.37 19.02
N ASP A 19 10.41 -20.20 19.17
CA ASP A 19 11.04 -19.00 19.70
C ASP A 19 11.09 -17.87 18.65
N TYR A 20 10.26 -16.86 18.86
CA TYR A 20 10.28 -15.63 18.06
C TYR A 20 11.60 -14.87 18.21
N GLN A 21 12.23 -14.91 19.38
CA GLN A 21 13.45 -14.16 19.65
C GLN A 21 14.63 -14.64 18.80
N ALA A 22 14.73 -15.95 18.57
CA ALA A 22 15.77 -16.50 17.70
C ALA A 22 15.63 -16.02 16.25
N LEU A 23 14.39 -16.03 15.71
CA LEU A 23 14.11 -15.49 14.37
C LEU A 23 14.36 -13.98 14.31
N TRP A 24 13.95 -13.23 15.34
CA TRP A 24 14.20 -11.80 15.43
C TRP A 24 15.70 -11.50 15.50
N HIS A 25 16.43 -12.20 16.34
CA HIS A 25 17.89 -12.01 16.46
C HIS A 25 18.58 -12.23 15.10
N TRP A 26 18.28 -13.34 14.44
CA TRP A 26 18.79 -13.60 13.10
C TRP A 26 18.43 -12.50 12.11
N SER A 27 17.21 -11.97 12.13
CA SER A 27 16.76 -10.93 11.22
C SER A 27 17.50 -9.59 11.36
N VAL A 28 18.11 -9.33 12.53
CA VAL A 28 18.84 -8.08 12.80
C VAL A 28 20.36 -8.24 12.80
N THR A 29 20.86 -9.48 12.87
CA THR A 29 22.31 -9.77 12.80
C THR A 29 22.76 -10.21 11.41
N GLU A 30 21.93 -10.97 10.70
CA GLU A 30 22.24 -11.53 9.39
C GLU A 30 21.39 -10.85 8.31
N LEU A 31 21.58 -9.54 8.14
CA LEU A 31 20.72 -8.69 7.31
C LEU A 31 20.63 -9.19 5.86
N ASP A 32 21.75 -9.54 5.24
CA ASP A 32 21.77 -10.04 3.85
C ASP A 32 20.99 -11.34 3.71
N ALA A 33 21.24 -12.30 4.60
CA ALA A 33 20.57 -13.60 4.57
C ALA A 33 19.07 -13.47 4.83
N PHE A 34 18.68 -12.62 5.80
CA PHE A 34 17.28 -12.37 6.11
C PHE A 34 16.55 -11.72 4.94
N TRP A 35 17.05 -10.59 4.43
CA TRP A 35 16.35 -9.86 3.37
C TRP A 35 16.37 -10.59 2.02
N GLN A 36 17.43 -11.37 1.73
CA GLN A 36 17.41 -12.29 0.58
C GLN A 36 16.32 -13.35 0.75
N SER A 37 16.17 -13.91 1.96
CA SER A 37 15.12 -14.90 2.19
C SER A 37 13.71 -14.34 2.05
N ILE A 38 13.48 -13.07 2.44
CA ILE A 38 12.22 -12.36 2.19
C ILE A 38 11.98 -12.18 0.69
N TRP A 39 13.01 -11.76 -0.06
CA TRP A 39 12.94 -11.65 -1.51
C TRP A 39 12.49 -12.96 -2.16
N ASP A 40 13.12 -14.06 -1.78
CA ASP A 40 12.87 -15.38 -2.34
C ASP A 40 11.51 -15.96 -1.89
N TYR A 41 11.18 -15.85 -0.62
CA TYR A 41 9.91 -16.35 -0.07
C TYR A 41 8.70 -15.68 -0.71
N PHE A 42 8.75 -14.37 -0.93
CA PHE A 42 7.70 -13.62 -1.61
C PHE A 42 7.89 -13.59 -3.12
N GLU A 43 8.90 -14.27 -3.66
CA GLU A 43 9.20 -14.33 -5.10
C GLU A 43 9.14 -12.94 -5.74
N LEU A 44 9.84 -11.96 -5.17
CA LEU A 44 9.82 -10.60 -5.66
C LEU A 44 10.38 -10.54 -7.09
N GLN A 45 9.62 -9.89 -7.97
CA GLN A 45 9.96 -9.80 -9.38
C GLN A 45 10.65 -8.49 -9.70
N SER A 46 11.79 -8.57 -10.35
CA SER A 46 12.50 -7.43 -10.92
C SER A 46 12.94 -7.75 -12.34
N PRO A 47 12.79 -6.86 -13.33
CA PRO A 47 13.30 -7.05 -14.68
C PRO A 47 14.83 -7.04 -14.73
N THR A 48 15.49 -6.47 -13.72
CA THR A 48 16.94 -6.43 -13.59
C THR A 48 17.36 -7.09 -12.28
N PRO A 49 18.42 -7.92 -12.28
CA PRO A 49 18.91 -8.53 -11.06
C PRO A 49 19.52 -7.47 -10.13
N HIS A 50 19.46 -7.72 -8.84
CA HIS A 50 20.26 -6.98 -7.87
C HIS A 50 21.69 -7.54 -7.82
N THR A 51 22.64 -6.67 -7.47
CA THR A 51 24.07 -7.03 -7.37
C THR A 51 24.51 -7.36 -5.95
N ALA A 52 23.74 -6.91 -4.96
CA ALA A 52 23.91 -7.19 -3.53
C ALA A 52 22.56 -7.08 -2.83
N VAL A 53 22.44 -7.61 -1.63
CA VAL A 53 21.27 -7.39 -0.78
C VAL A 53 21.38 -6.05 -0.08
N LEU A 54 22.47 -5.82 0.63
CA LEU A 54 22.79 -4.55 1.30
C LEU A 54 24.19 -4.09 0.85
N ALA A 55 24.24 -3.09 0.01
CA ALA A 55 25.52 -2.57 -0.49
C ALA A 55 26.11 -1.46 0.41
N ASP A 56 25.26 -0.77 1.17
CA ASP A 56 25.66 0.26 2.11
C ASP A 56 24.64 0.28 3.25
N ASP A 57 25.11 0.15 4.48
CA ASP A 57 24.28 0.08 5.70
C ASP A 57 24.15 1.41 6.47
N ARG A 58 24.75 2.48 5.95
CA ARG A 58 24.73 3.80 6.61
C ARG A 58 23.30 4.34 6.72
N MET A 59 22.98 4.89 7.90
CA MET A 59 21.70 5.56 8.13
C MET A 59 21.92 7.07 8.37
N PRO A 60 21.26 7.95 7.61
CA PRO A 60 20.34 7.68 6.47
C PRO A 60 21.11 7.33 5.18
N GLY A 61 20.41 6.63 4.27
CA GLY A 61 20.93 6.40 2.92
C GLY A 61 21.38 4.96 2.64
N ALA A 62 20.95 4.00 3.45
CA ALA A 62 21.22 2.58 3.20
C ALA A 62 20.78 2.17 1.78
N VAL A 63 21.62 1.37 1.11
CA VAL A 63 21.40 0.94 -0.27
C VAL A 63 21.04 -0.54 -0.30
N TRP A 64 19.76 -0.80 -0.47
CA TRP A 64 19.18 -2.14 -0.55
C TRP A 64 18.95 -2.58 -2.00
N PHE A 65 19.28 -3.83 -2.32
CA PHE A 65 19.06 -4.47 -3.61
C PHE A 65 19.44 -3.60 -4.82
N PRO A 66 20.67 -3.05 -4.88
CA PRO A 66 21.07 -2.16 -5.96
C PRO A 66 20.93 -2.86 -7.32
N GLY A 67 20.37 -2.15 -8.30
CA GLY A 67 20.05 -2.66 -9.62
C GLY A 67 18.66 -3.24 -9.78
N ALA A 68 18.00 -3.67 -8.70
CA ALA A 68 16.62 -4.14 -8.77
C ALA A 68 15.63 -3.00 -9.04
N GLN A 69 14.59 -3.34 -9.80
CA GLN A 69 13.46 -2.46 -10.08
C GLN A 69 12.16 -3.18 -9.73
N VAL A 70 11.55 -2.80 -8.61
CA VAL A 70 10.32 -3.42 -8.12
C VAL A 70 9.16 -2.43 -8.23
N ASN A 71 8.03 -2.89 -8.75
CA ASN A 71 6.78 -2.15 -8.72
C ASN A 71 5.82 -2.80 -7.73
N TYR A 72 5.42 -2.06 -6.69
CA TYR A 72 4.56 -2.57 -5.62
C TYR A 72 3.21 -3.06 -6.13
N ALA A 73 2.53 -2.28 -7.00
CA ALA A 73 1.23 -2.67 -7.53
C ALA A 73 1.30 -3.94 -8.38
N ARG A 74 2.36 -4.08 -9.19
CA ARG A 74 2.61 -5.30 -9.97
C ARG A 74 2.78 -6.51 -9.04
N GLN A 75 3.55 -6.34 -7.96
CA GLN A 75 3.78 -7.40 -7.00
C GLN A 75 2.51 -7.84 -6.27
N VAL A 76 1.66 -6.89 -5.87
CA VAL A 76 0.37 -7.18 -5.25
C VAL A 76 -0.59 -7.88 -6.23
N LEU A 77 -0.76 -7.32 -7.42
CA LEU A 77 -1.75 -7.78 -8.38
C LEU A 77 -1.40 -9.09 -9.08
N ARG A 78 -0.15 -9.58 -9.00
CA ARG A 78 0.25 -10.88 -9.57
C ARG A 78 -0.48 -12.06 -8.93
N HIS A 79 -0.93 -11.91 -7.69
CA HIS A 79 -1.64 -12.96 -6.95
C HIS A 79 -3.15 -12.99 -7.23
N ALA A 80 -3.65 -12.02 -8.02
CA ALA A 80 -5.08 -11.79 -8.20
C ALA A 80 -5.83 -13.02 -8.75
N ASP A 81 -5.27 -13.69 -9.77
CA ASP A 81 -5.97 -14.80 -10.43
C ASP A 81 -6.06 -16.03 -9.52
N ALA A 82 -4.98 -16.37 -8.80
CA ALA A 82 -4.96 -17.49 -7.87
C ALA A 82 -5.88 -17.23 -6.66
N ALA A 83 -5.84 -16.02 -6.10
CA ALA A 83 -6.69 -15.66 -4.96
C ALA A 83 -8.17 -15.61 -5.35
N HIS A 84 -8.48 -15.11 -6.55
CA HIS A 84 -9.85 -15.11 -7.08
C HIS A 84 -10.38 -16.54 -7.30
N ALA A 85 -9.56 -17.40 -7.90
CA ALA A 85 -9.92 -18.82 -8.09
C ALA A 85 -10.14 -19.56 -6.76
N ALA A 86 -9.43 -19.14 -5.70
CA ALA A 86 -9.64 -19.65 -4.34
C ALA A 86 -10.85 -19.03 -3.62
N GLY A 87 -11.65 -18.19 -4.27
CA GLY A 87 -12.82 -17.52 -3.70
C GLY A 87 -12.48 -16.43 -2.67
N GLN A 88 -11.23 -15.94 -2.64
CA GLN A 88 -10.82 -14.91 -1.70
C GLN A 88 -11.14 -13.52 -2.26
N PRO A 89 -11.80 -12.63 -1.49
CA PRO A 89 -11.99 -11.25 -1.89
C PRO A 89 -10.66 -10.50 -1.88
N ALA A 90 -10.53 -9.48 -2.73
CA ALA A 90 -9.38 -8.59 -2.73
C ALA A 90 -9.42 -7.61 -1.56
N LEU A 91 -10.60 -7.06 -1.28
CA LEU A 91 -10.83 -6.14 -0.18
C LEU A 91 -12.13 -6.52 0.54
N VAL A 92 -12.10 -6.42 1.85
CA VAL A 92 -13.27 -6.54 2.73
C VAL A 92 -13.38 -5.25 3.51
N SER A 93 -14.50 -4.57 3.42
CA SER A 93 -14.70 -3.28 4.07
C SER A 93 -15.96 -3.25 4.94
N HIS A 94 -15.82 -2.62 6.10
CA HIS A 94 -16.91 -2.28 7.01
C HIS A 94 -16.93 -0.78 7.22
N ASN A 95 -18.10 -0.22 7.47
CA ASN A 95 -18.27 1.12 8.01
C ASN A 95 -19.21 1.09 9.21
N GLU A 96 -19.21 2.18 9.99
CA GLU A 96 -20.02 2.28 11.22
C GLU A 96 -21.51 2.02 10.96
N GLN A 97 -22.05 2.58 9.88
CA GLN A 97 -23.44 2.41 9.53
C GLN A 97 -23.78 0.95 9.19
N SER A 98 -22.94 0.27 8.39
CA SER A 98 -23.17 -1.14 8.04
C SER A 98 -23.09 -2.06 9.26
N LEU A 99 -22.19 -1.75 10.19
CA LEU A 99 -22.10 -2.48 11.46
C LEU A 99 -23.32 -2.23 12.35
N ALA A 100 -23.76 -0.98 12.49
CA ALA A 100 -24.93 -0.63 13.29
C ALA A 100 -26.24 -1.27 12.74
N GLU A 101 -26.34 -1.39 11.42
CA GLU A 101 -27.48 -2.01 10.74
C GLU A 101 -27.36 -3.55 10.64
N GLY A 102 -26.29 -4.15 11.16
CA GLY A 102 -26.05 -5.60 11.06
C GLY A 102 -25.83 -6.11 9.63
N ARG A 103 -25.43 -5.23 8.71
CA ARG A 103 -25.13 -5.61 7.33
C ARG A 103 -23.80 -6.33 7.22
N ALA A 104 -23.71 -7.29 6.29
CA ALA A 104 -22.46 -7.94 5.95
C ALA A 104 -21.40 -6.93 5.45
N ALA A 105 -20.14 -7.31 5.58
CA ALA A 105 -19.03 -6.56 4.97
C ALA A 105 -19.26 -6.40 3.46
N ALA A 106 -18.86 -5.27 2.92
CA ALA A 106 -18.77 -5.12 1.48
C ALA A 106 -17.47 -5.74 0.97
N GLU A 107 -17.57 -6.58 -0.04
CA GLU A 107 -16.43 -7.27 -0.64
C GLU A 107 -16.18 -6.76 -2.06
N MET A 108 -14.91 -6.57 -2.39
CA MET A 108 -14.46 -6.29 -3.76
C MET A 108 -13.66 -7.49 -4.26
N SER A 109 -14.02 -7.99 -5.44
CA SER A 109 -13.29 -9.09 -6.06
C SER A 109 -11.96 -8.62 -6.67
N TRP A 110 -11.01 -9.55 -6.87
CA TRP A 110 -9.74 -9.27 -7.54
C TRP A 110 -9.89 -8.74 -8.98
N PRO A 111 -10.77 -9.28 -9.83
CA PRO A 111 -11.02 -8.72 -11.14
C PRO A 111 -11.54 -7.27 -11.09
N GLU A 112 -12.42 -6.97 -10.14
CA GLU A 112 -12.94 -5.62 -9.97
C GLU A 112 -11.86 -4.65 -9.48
N LEU A 113 -11.03 -5.05 -8.51
CA LEU A 113 -9.89 -4.25 -8.06
C LEU A 113 -8.94 -3.94 -9.24
N ARG A 114 -8.57 -4.95 -10.03
CA ARG A 114 -7.70 -4.77 -11.21
C ARG A 114 -8.31 -3.82 -12.23
N ARG A 115 -9.61 -3.95 -12.50
CA ARG A 115 -10.32 -3.07 -13.42
C ARG A 115 -10.31 -1.61 -12.96
N GLN A 116 -10.62 -1.37 -11.69
CA GLN A 116 -10.62 -0.01 -11.13
C GLN A 116 -9.23 0.59 -11.08
N VAL A 117 -8.22 -0.18 -10.66
CA VAL A 117 -6.82 0.26 -10.65
C VAL A 117 -6.34 0.63 -12.05
N ALA A 118 -6.64 -0.19 -13.06
CA ALA A 118 -6.27 0.08 -14.46
C ALA A 118 -6.96 1.33 -14.98
N ALA A 119 -8.27 1.49 -14.76
CA ALA A 119 -9.02 2.66 -15.20
C ALA A 119 -8.48 3.96 -14.60
N LEU A 120 -8.20 3.96 -13.28
CA LEU A 120 -7.65 5.14 -12.62
C LEU A 120 -6.20 5.40 -13.05
N ALA A 121 -5.38 4.36 -13.25
CA ALA A 121 -4.01 4.52 -13.74
C ALA A 121 -3.98 5.18 -15.13
N LEU A 122 -4.85 4.75 -16.05
CA LEU A 122 -4.98 5.38 -17.37
C LEU A 122 -5.41 6.86 -17.23
N HIS A 123 -6.39 7.14 -16.40
CA HIS A 123 -6.82 8.52 -16.17
C HIS A 123 -5.69 9.40 -15.60
N LEU A 124 -4.95 8.91 -14.63
CA LEU A 124 -3.80 9.63 -14.06
C LEU A 124 -2.71 9.85 -15.12
N GLN A 125 -2.48 8.87 -16.00
CA GLN A 125 -1.55 8.99 -17.10
C GLN A 125 -1.99 10.04 -18.11
N ASP A 126 -3.27 10.12 -18.43
CA ASP A 126 -3.85 11.17 -19.29
C ASP A 126 -3.71 12.57 -18.67
N GLN A 127 -3.72 12.66 -17.33
CA GLN A 127 -3.40 13.89 -16.60
C GLN A 127 -1.88 14.17 -16.53
N GLY A 128 -1.09 13.36 -17.21
CA GLY A 128 0.36 13.50 -17.32
C GLY A 128 1.13 13.00 -16.09
N VAL A 129 0.51 12.20 -15.19
CA VAL A 129 1.21 11.60 -14.05
C VAL A 129 2.14 10.49 -14.53
N GLY A 130 3.40 10.54 -14.11
CA GLY A 130 4.42 9.56 -14.42
C GLY A 130 5.32 9.27 -13.23
N ARG A 131 6.41 8.55 -13.50
CA ARG A 131 7.37 8.14 -12.47
C ARG A 131 7.93 9.35 -11.72
N GLY A 132 7.84 9.29 -10.38
CA GLY A 132 8.34 10.33 -9.49
C GLY A 132 7.37 11.51 -9.26
N ASP A 133 6.28 11.62 -10.04
CA ASP A 133 5.23 12.59 -9.74
C ASP A 133 4.50 12.22 -8.45
N ARG A 134 3.93 13.21 -7.78
CA ARG A 134 3.20 13.02 -6.52
C ARG A 134 1.70 13.11 -6.80
N VAL A 135 0.98 12.13 -6.28
CA VAL A 135 -0.49 12.12 -6.19
C VAL A 135 -0.87 12.15 -4.73
N ALA A 136 -1.56 13.20 -4.33
CA ALA A 136 -2.05 13.35 -2.97
C ALA A 136 -3.51 12.94 -2.87
N ALA A 137 -3.91 12.53 -1.68
CA ALA A 137 -5.29 12.22 -1.40
C ALA A 137 -5.74 12.77 -0.05
N TYR A 138 -7.00 13.19 -0.01
CA TYR A 138 -7.71 13.56 1.20
C TYR A 138 -8.95 12.66 1.27
N LEU A 139 -8.73 11.45 1.81
CA LEU A 139 -9.68 10.34 1.76
C LEU A 139 -9.77 9.63 3.10
N PRO A 140 -10.96 9.15 3.47
CA PRO A 140 -11.10 8.20 4.57
C PRO A 140 -10.54 6.83 4.20
N ASN A 141 -10.49 5.92 5.17
CA ASN A 141 -10.06 4.54 4.95
C ASN A 141 -11.15 3.72 4.24
N VAL A 142 -11.21 3.85 2.93
CA VAL A 142 -12.19 3.21 2.05
C VAL A 142 -11.51 2.45 0.91
N PRO A 143 -12.18 1.49 0.26
CA PRO A 143 -11.61 0.74 -0.88
C PRO A 143 -11.04 1.63 -1.99
N ALA A 144 -11.65 2.79 -2.25
CA ALA A 144 -11.18 3.76 -3.24
C ALA A 144 -9.75 4.27 -2.93
N ALA A 145 -9.37 4.39 -1.65
CA ALA A 145 -8.01 4.78 -1.27
C ALA A 145 -6.96 3.71 -1.66
N VAL A 146 -7.33 2.42 -1.54
CA VAL A 146 -6.47 1.30 -1.99
C VAL A 146 -6.35 1.28 -3.51
N VAL A 147 -7.45 1.50 -4.23
CA VAL A 147 -7.45 1.61 -5.70
C VAL A 147 -6.52 2.75 -6.13
N ALA A 148 -6.62 3.92 -5.50
CA ALA A 148 -5.81 5.09 -5.83
C ALA A 148 -4.32 4.88 -5.51
N LEU A 149 -4.00 4.27 -4.37
CA LEU A 149 -2.64 3.86 -4.03
C LEU A 149 -2.04 2.94 -5.09
N LEU A 150 -2.75 1.87 -5.47
CA LEU A 150 -2.25 0.90 -6.43
C LEU A 150 -2.15 1.50 -7.85
N ALA A 151 -3.11 2.33 -8.26
CA ALA A 151 -3.04 3.03 -9.54
C ALA A 151 -1.84 3.97 -9.61
N THR A 152 -1.62 4.78 -8.58
CA THR A 152 -0.46 5.69 -8.47
C THR A 152 0.86 4.91 -8.48
N ALA A 153 0.97 3.87 -7.64
CA ALA A 153 2.17 3.04 -7.55
C ALA A 153 2.46 2.29 -8.86
N SER A 154 1.43 1.90 -9.62
CA SER A 154 1.62 1.22 -10.91
C SER A 154 2.36 2.08 -11.94
N LEU A 155 2.19 3.39 -11.87
CA LEU A 155 2.87 4.38 -12.71
C LEU A 155 4.28 4.74 -12.20
N GLY A 156 4.70 4.19 -11.05
CA GLY A 156 5.94 4.59 -10.38
C GLY A 156 5.86 5.99 -9.76
N ALA A 157 4.67 6.52 -9.58
CA ALA A 157 4.41 7.78 -8.92
C ALA A 157 4.37 7.62 -7.39
N VAL A 158 4.49 8.71 -6.67
CA VAL A 158 4.52 8.77 -5.21
C VAL A 158 3.12 9.04 -4.69
N TRP A 159 2.66 8.21 -3.77
CA TRP A 159 1.37 8.35 -3.08
C TRP A 159 1.52 9.04 -1.73
N SER A 160 0.65 10.00 -1.44
CA SER A 160 0.52 10.63 -0.13
C SER A 160 -0.94 10.79 0.22
N VAL A 161 -1.33 10.41 1.44
CA VAL A 161 -2.74 10.50 1.88
C VAL A 161 -2.84 11.17 3.24
N CYS A 162 -3.81 12.04 3.38
CA CYS A 162 -4.27 12.61 4.65
C CYS A 162 -5.69 12.13 4.94
N ALA A 163 -5.96 11.85 6.20
CA ALA A 163 -7.31 11.50 6.66
C ALA A 163 -8.18 12.75 6.75
N PRO A 164 -9.51 12.64 6.52
CA PRO A 164 -10.41 13.78 6.48
C PRO A 164 -10.61 14.51 7.83
N ASP A 165 -10.20 13.91 8.92
CA ASP A 165 -10.21 14.50 10.27
C ASP A 165 -9.01 15.45 10.52
N MET A 166 -8.06 15.51 9.60
CA MET A 166 -6.97 16.47 9.67
C MET A 166 -7.46 17.86 9.28
N GLY A 167 -7.12 18.86 10.11
CA GLY A 167 -7.46 20.25 9.84
C GLY A 167 -6.84 20.77 8.53
N THR A 168 -7.55 21.70 7.89
CA THR A 168 -7.19 22.25 6.56
C THR A 168 -5.77 22.77 6.50
N ASP A 169 -5.30 23.53 7.50
CA ASP A 169 -3.94 24.10 7.51
C ASP A 169 -2.87 23.02 7.52
N ALA A 170 -3.06 21.96 8.31
CA ALA A 170 -2.11 20.84 8.38
C ALA A 170 -2.05 20.06 7.06
N VAL A 171 -3.18 19.90 6.37
CA VAL A 171 -3.25 19.24 5.06
C VAL A 171 -2.58 20.10 3.99
N LEU A 172 -2.88 21.40 3.95
CA LEU A 172 -2.29 22.34 3.00
C LEU A 172 -0.77 22.44 3.18
N ASP A 173 -0.29 22.49 4.42
CA ASP A 173 1.15 22.54 4.70
C ASP A 173 1.88 21.30 4.18
N ARG A 174 1.31 20.10 4.42
CA ARG A 174 1.86 18.85 3.89
C ARG A 174 1.87 18.80 2.36
N PHE A 175 0.77 19.22 1.72
CA PHE A 175 0.67 19.16 0.27
C PHE A 175 1.56 20.22 -0.41
N ARG A 176 1.77 21.39 0.21
CA ARG A 176 2.73 22.38 -0.28
C ARG A 176 4.17 21.84 -0.30
N GLN A 177 4.55 21.00 0.67
CA GLN A 177 5.90 20.44 0.74
C GLN A 177 6.18 19.44 -0.40
N ILE A 178 5.17 18.71 -0.86
CA ILE A 178 5.35 17.67 -1.88
C ILE A 178 4.89 18.11 -3.27
N GLU A 179 4.18 19.23 -3.40
CA GLU A 179 3.69 19.79 -4.67
C GLU A 179 3.02 18.71 -5.53
N PRO A 180 1.87 18.15 -5.12
CA PRO A 180 1.22 17.06 -5.83
C PRO A 180 0.68 17.55 -7.18
N LYS A 181 0.80 16.70 -8.20
CA LYS A 181 0.27 16.98 -9.53
C LYS A 181 -1.24 16.76 -9.60
N VAL A 182 -1.74 15.81 -8.83
CA VAL A 182 -3.15 15.46 -8.73
C VAL A 182 -3.54 15.34 -7.27
N LEU A 183 -4.71 15.86 -6.92
CA LEU A 183 -5.35 15.67 -5.62
C LEU A 183 -6.65 14.88 -5.83
N ILE A 184 -6.77 13.76 -5.11
CA ILE A 184 -7.98 12.94 -5.04
C ILE A 184 -8.65 13.22 -3.70
N ALA A 185 -9.90 13.68 -3.72
CA ALA A 185 -10.63 14.01 -2.49
C ALA A 185 -12.04 13.43 -2.51
N CYS A 186 -12.61 13.20 -1.33
CA CYS A 186 -14.03 12.94 -1.16
C CYS A 186 -14.78 14.25 -0.90
N ASN A 187 -16.08 14.27 -1.25
CA ASN A 187 -16.95 15.40 -1.01
C ASN A 187 -17.61 15.37 0.39
N GLY A 188 -17.30 14.38 1.19
CA GLY A 188 -17.79 14.26 2.56
C GLY A 188 -17.42 12.92 3.19
N VAL A 189 -17.51 12.88 4.51
CA VAL A 189 -17.25 11.69 5.32
C VAL A 189 -18.34 11.54 6.36
N VAL A 190 -18.69 10.31 6.68
CA VAL A 190 -19.52 9.99 7.84
C VAL A 190 -18.62 9.64 9.00
N TYR A 191 -18.71 10.39 10.08
CA TYR A 191 -17.98 10.14 11.31
C TYR A 191 -18.90 10.31 12.51
N ALA A 192 -18.88 9.39 13.45
CA ALA A 192 -19.78 9.38 14.61
C ALA A 192 -21.28 9.58 14.22
N CYS A 193 -21.71 8.90 13.14
CA CYS A 193 -23.07 8.98 12.56
C CYS A 193 -23.47 10.37 12.00
N LEU A 194 -22.53 11.30 11.87
CA LEU A 194 -22.76 12.62 11.27
C LEU A 194 -22.06 12.69 9.90
N LEU A 195 -22.77 13.28 8.93
CA LEU A 195 -22.21 13.56 7.61
C LEU A 195 -21.48 14.92 7.66
N TYR A 196 -20.18 14.89 7.46
CA TYR A 196 -19.35 16.09 7.27
C TYR A 196 -19.12 16.27 5.77
N THR A 197 -19.58 17.38 5.22
CA THR A 197 -19.36 17.76 3.81
C THR A 197 -18.33 18.87 3.72
N SER A 198 -17.75 19.06 2.53
CA SER A 198 -16.79 20.15 2.28
C SER A 198 -17.41 21.55 2.53
N ASP A 199 -18.71 21.68 2.41
CA ASP A 199 -19.43 22.95 2.65
C ASP A 199 -19.64 23.24 4.14
N ALA A 200 -19.58 22.22 5.02
CA ALA A 200 -19.70 22.42 6.47
C ALA A 200 -18.53 23.22 7.08
N ALA A 201 -17.42 23.33 6.38
CA ALA A 201 -16.30 24.17 6.79
C ALA A 201 -16.57 25.66 6.59
N ASP A 202 -17.49 26.05 5.70
CA ASP A 202 -17.84 27.43 5.39
C ASP A 202 -18.85 28.01 6.41
N ASP A 203 -19.68 27.17 7.06
CA ASP A 203 -20.65 27.59 8.05
C ASP A 203 -20.05 27.91 9.43
N SER A 204 -18.83 27.47 9.71
CA SER A 204 -18.14 27.76 10.97
C SER A 204 -17.41 29.11 10.99
N LEU A 205 -17.42 29.85 9.87
CA LEU A 205 -16.81 31.19 9.72
C LEU A 205 -17.81 32.32 9.62
N ARG A 206 -19.10 32.10 9.95
CA ARG A 206 -20.10 33.15 10.05
C ARG A 206 -20.48 33.44 11.48
#